data_4e62735ab56c0f7d30407d8cb586af12
#
_entry.id   4e62735ab56c0f7d30407d8cb586af12
#
_cell.length_a   1.000
_cell.length_b   1.000
_cell.length_c   1.000
_cell.angle_alpha   90.00
_cell.angle_beta   90.00
_cell.angle_gamma   90.00
#
_symmetry.space_group_name_H-M   'P 1'
#
loop_
_entity.id
_entity.type
_entity.pdbx_description
1 polymer ?
#
loop_
_entity_poly.entity_id
_entity_poly.type
_entity_poly.pdbx_seq_one_letter_code
_entity_poly.pdbx_strand_id
1 'polypeptide(L)'
;MAISTVYSQAQGVVPAQKGDKSFTLEDLNFGGNNYRNMVAKNRWCTWWGDQLVRQDIDACYLVNKKNGKETKLFGLDDINKWIAPTKDIKVRTLYNAKFPFAGKSIVKVSNGSKTYYVDWKKKKCVREVGFEEGENLLEANAQQNAFAYLKDN
;
A
#
# COMPACT_ATOMS: atom_id res chain seq x y z
N MET A 1 36.95 23.79 52.13
CA MET A 1 36.21 22.91 51.19
C MET A 1 35.11 23.75 50.56
N ALA A 2 35.26 24.06 49.27
CA ALA A 2 34.25 24.81 48.53
C ALA A 2 33.38 23.82 47.77
N ILE A 3 32.08 23.82 48.07
CA ILE A 3 31.08 22.99 47.39
C ILE A 3 30.61 23.80 46.16
N SER A 4 31.05 23.40 44.96
CA SER A 4 30.54 23.99 43.72
C SER A 4 29.21 23.31 43.38
N THR A 5 28.14 24.06 43.56
CA THR A 5 26.82 23.70 43.08
C THR A 5 26.79 23.84 41.58
N VAL A 6 26.70 22.70 40.85
CA VAL A 6 26.48 22.70 39.41
C VAL A 6 24.98 22.98 39.18
N TYR A 7 24.66 24.18 38.75
CA TYR A 7 23.34 24.49 38.23
C TYR A 7 23.23 23.89 36.83
N SER A 8 22.47 22.81 36.71
CA SER A 8 21.97 22.35 35.42
C SER A 8 21.04 23.43 34.86
N GLN A 9 21.53 24.20 33.91
CA GLN A 9 20.67 25.08 33.13
C GLN A 9 19.79 24.19 32.29
N ALA A 10 18.50 24.17 32.59
CA ALA A 10 17.50 23.62 31.67
C ALA A 10 17.67 24.33 30.33
N GLN A 11 18.09 23.59 29.31
CA GLN A 11 18.15 24.12 27.96
C GLN A 11 16.78 24.72 27.64
N GLY A 12 16.77 26.03 27.36
CA GLY A 12 15.54 26.75 27.04
C GLY A 12 14.79 26.03 25.90
N VAL A 13 13.53 25.76 26.14
CA VAL A 13 12.64 25.22 25.11
C VAL A 13 12.71 26.18 23.93
N VAL A 14 13.22 25.70 22.79
CA VAL A 14 13.21 26.49 21.54
C VAL A 14 11.75 26.73 21.20
N PRO A 15 11.27 27.99 21.11
CA PRO A 15 9.89 28.24 20.76
C PRO A 15 9.56 27.62 19.42
N ALA A 16 8.44 26.90 19.35
CA ALA A 16 7.95 26.35 18.11
C ALA A 16 7.78 27.47 17.07
N GLN A 17 8.22 27.22 15.84
CA GLN A 17 8.02 28.17 14.76
C GLN A 17 6.54 28.33 14.47
N LYS A 18 6.15 29.50 13.96
CA LYS A 18 4.74 29.79 13.66
C LYS A 18 4.18 28.77 12.68
N GLY A 19 3.23 27.96 13.16
CA GLY A 19 2.64 26.83 12.41
C GLY A 19 3.02 25.44 12.93
N ASP A 20 4.03 25.32 13.80
CA ASP A 20 4.40 24.06 14.41
C ASP A 20 3.52 23.78 15.64
N LYS A 21 2.93 22.61 15.69
CA LYS A 21 2.19 22.14 16.85
C LYS A 21 3.16 21.49 17.82
N SER A 22 3.29 22.05 19.01
CA SER A 22 4.01 21.38 20.11
C SER A 22 3.21 20.20 20.63
N PHE A 23 3.89 19.06 20.86
CA PHE A 23 3.26 17.91 21.50
C PHE A 23 3.05 18.15 22.98
N THR A 24 1.87 17.80 23.47
CA THR A 24 1.59 17.73 24.90
C THR A 24 1.85 16.32 25.42
N LEU A 25 1.94 16.15 26.76
CA LEU A 25 2.03 14.81 27.37
C LEU A 25 0.81 13.96 27.03
N GLU A 26 -0.35 14.57 26.87
CA GLU A 26 -1.58 13.88 26.51
C GLU A 26 -1.56 13.40 25.05
N ASP A 27 -0.95 14.16 24.14
CA ASP A 27 -0.74 13.75 22.75
C ASP A 27 0.20 12.53 22.66
N LEU A 28 1.17 12.41 23.56
CA LEU A 28 2.17 11.34 23.58
C LEU A 28 1.70 10.11 24.39
N ASN A 29 0.57 10.19 25.10
CA ASN A 29 0.04 9.08 25.85
C ASN A 29 -0.46 7.96 24.92
N PHE A 30 0.22 6.80 24.95
CA PHE A 30 -0.16 5.64 24.15
C PHE A 30 -1.60 5.22 24.46
N GLY A 31 -2.45 5.22 23.44
CA GLY A 31 -3.88 4.91 23.58
C GLY A 31 -4.74 6.10 24.08
N GLY A 32 -4.16 7.28 24.31
CA GLY A 32 -4.91 8.51 24.62
C GLY A 32 -5.75 9.00 23.44
N ASN A 33 -6.67 9.92 23.71
CA ASN A 33 -7.64 10.43 22.71
C ASN A 33 -6.97 11.02 21.47
N ASN A 34 -5.82 11.64 21.63
CA ASN A 34 -5.09 12.28 20.54
C ASN A 34 -4.06 11.37 19.86
N TYR A 35 -3.68 10.25 20.48
CA TYR A 35 -2.62 9.38 19.99
C TYR A 35 -2.81 8.95 18.53
N ARG A 36 -4.03 8.55 18.15
CA ARG A 36 -4.34 8.12 16.77
C ARG A 36 -4.18 9.22 15.73
N ASN A 37 -4.33 10.48 16.15
CA ASN A 37 -4.15 11.63 15.26
C ASN A 37 -2.67 12.00 15.07
N MET A 38 -1.82 11.54 16.01
CA MET A 38 -0.38 11.82 16.02
C MET A 38 0.44 10.73 15.34
N VAL A 39 -0.11 9.53 15.21
CA VAL A 39 0.56 8.42 14.52
C VAL A 39 0.50 8.65 13.02
N ALA A 40 1.65 8.55 12.36
CA ALA A 40 1.71 8.61 10.91
C ALA A 40 0.83 7.51 10.31
N LYS A 41 -0.07 7.88 9.41
CA LYS A 41 -0.88 6.91 8.69
C LYS A 41 0.01 6.08 7.79
N ASN A 42 0.02 4.76 7.98
CA ASN A 42 0.72 3.85 7.08
C ASN A 42 0.17 4.02 5.67
N ARG A 43 1.05 4.34 4.74
CA ARG A 43 0.73 4.41 3.32
C ARG A 43 1.45 3.28 2.60
N TRP A 44 0.70 2.31 2.15
CA TRP A 44 1.24 1.23 1.35
C TRP A 44 1.48 1.74 -0.07
N CYS A 45 2.73 1.70 -0.49
CA CYS A 45 3.12 2.17 -1.81
C CYS A 45 3.91 1.08 -2.54
N THR A 46 3.75 1.04 -3.86
CA THR A 46 4.51 0.16 -4.75
C THR A 46 4.95 0.94 -5.98
N TRP A 47 5.94 0.40 -6.68
CA TRP A 47 6.43 1.01 -7.91
C TRP A 47 5.73 0.44 -9.14
N TRP A 48 5.39 1.31 -10.07
CA TRP A 48 4.97 1.00 -11.42
C TRP A 48 5.95 1.65 -12.40
N GLY A 49 7.01 0.92 -12.73
CA GLY A 49 8.18 1.51 -13.38
C GLY A 49 8.81 2.59 -12.49
N ASP A 50 8.88 3.80 -12.97
CA ASP A 50 9.38 4.99 -12.25
C ASP A 50 8.27 5.77 -11.52
N GLN A 51 7.04 5.29 -11.56
CA GLN A 51 5.90 5.93 -10.93
C GLN A 51 5.56 5.29 -9.58
N LEU A 52 5.18 6.11 -8.62
CA LEU A 52 4.75 5.67 -7.30
C LEU A 52 3.24 5.49 -7.28
N VAL A 53 2.77 4.33 -6.85
CA VAL A 53 1.36 4.02 -6.68
C VAL A 53 1.09 3.75 -5.21
N ARG A 54 0.18 4.51 -4.61
CA ARG A 54 -0.35 4.22 -3.28
C ARG A 54 -1.49 3.23 -3.40
N GLN A 55 -1.43 2.22 -2.56
CA GLN A 55 -2.42 1.14 -2.47
C GLN A 55 -3.27 1.32 -1.22
N ASP A 56 -4.57 1.15 -1.37
CA ASP A 56 -5.53 1.10 -0.27
C ASP A 56 -6.36 -0.18 -0.35
N ILE A 57 -7.26 -0.40 0.60
CA ILE A 57 -8.16 -1.56 0.58
C ILE A 57 -8.99 -1.54 -0.70
N ASP A 58 -9.53 -0.38 -1.04
CA ASP A 58 -10.59 -0.19 -2.04
C ASP A 58 -10.13 0.52 -3.32
N ALA A 59 -8.92 1.06 -3.36
CA ALA A 59 -8.44 1.79 -4.54
C ALA A 59 -6.91 1.85 -4.64
N CYS A 60 -6.42 2.08 -5.86
CA CYS A 60 -5.02 2.43 -6.16
C CYS A 60 -4.94 3.85 -6.71
N TYR A 61 -3.92 4.59 -6.28
CA TYR A 61 -3.73 6.00 -6.63
C TYR A 61 -2.32 6.24 -7.16
N LEU A 62 -2.23 6.94 -8.28
CA LEU A 62 -0.96 7.46 -8.76
C LEU A 62 -0.54 8.65 -7.91
N VAL A 63 0.67 8.63 -7.37
CA VAL A 63 1.21 9.71 -6.56
C VAL A 63 2.13 10.59 -7.40
N ASN A 64 1.83 11.87 -7.48
CA ASN A 64 2.72 12.82 -8.14
C ASN A 64 3.98 13.04 -7.32
N LYS A 65 5.13 12.69 -7.86
CA LYS A 65 6.43 12.76 -7.17
C LYS A 65 6.86 14.17 -6.77
N LYS A 66 6.33 15.21 -7.41
CA LYS A 66 6.72 16.61 -7.13
C LYS A 66 5.95 17.22 -5.97
N ASN A 67 4.65 16.90 -5.85
CA ASN A 67 3.77 17.58 -4.90
C ASN A 67 2.95 16.63 -4.03
N GLY A 68 3.12 15.30 -4.20
CA GLY A 68 2.38 14.29 -3.44
C GLY A 68 0.89 14.18 -3.78
N LYS A 69 0.38 14.93 -4.76
CA LYS A 69 -1.03 14.86 -5.15
C LYS A 69 -1.37 13.48 -5.69
N GLU A 70 -2.49 12.94 -5.25
CA GLU A 70 -2.96 11.62 -5.63
C GLU A 70 -4.05 11.69 -6.69
N THR A 71 -3.97 10.78 -7.67
CA THR A 71 -5.00 10.61 -8.71
C THR A 71 -5.42 9.16 -8.72
N LYS A 72 -6.72 8.87 -8.53
CA LYS A 72 -7.25 7.51 -8.54
C LYS A 72 -7.02 6.87 -9.92
N LEU A 73 -6.43 5.67 -9.92
CA LEU A 73 -6.24 4.85 -11.12
C LEU A 73 -7.45 3.96 -11.37
N PHE A 74 -7.88 3.24 -10.33
CA PHE A 74 -9.04 2.34 -10.34
C PHE A 74 -9.45 1.99 -8.91
N GLY A 75 -10.66 1.48 -8.76
CA GLY A 75 -11.21 0.97 -7.50
C GLY A 75 -11.34 -0.54 -7.48
N LEU A 76 -11.59 -1.09 -6.31
CA LEU A 76 -11.85 -2.52 -6.08
C LEU A 76 -13.09 -3.00 -6.83
N ASP A 77 -14.15 -2.19 -6.83
CA ASP A 77 -15.38 -2.49 -7.57
C ASP A 77 -15.14 -2.52 -9.08
N ASP A 78 -14.29 -1.62 -9.59
CA ASP A 78 -13.89 -1.62 -10.99
C ASP A 78 -13.17 -2.91 -11.36
N ILE A 79 -12.20 -3.33 -10.55
CA ILE A 79 -11.47 -4.58 -10.74
C ILE A 79 -12.44 -5.77 -10.75
N ASN A 80 -13.29 -5.87 -9.75
CA ASN A 80 -14.28 -6.96 -9.66
C ASN A 80 -15.25 -6.98 -10.84
N LYS A 81 -15.64 -5.83 -11.35
CA LYS A 81 -16.44 -5.71 -12.57
C LYS A 81 -15.70 -6.19 -13.81
N TRP A 82 -14.41 -5.85 -13.95
CA TRP A 82 -13.63 -6.17 -15.14
C TRP A 82 -13.13 -7.61 -15.21
N ILE A 83 -12.94 -8.26 -14.07
CA ILE A 83 -12.63 -9.69 -14.03
C ILE A 83 -13.89 -10.53 -14.25
N ALA A 84 -15.10 -9.94 -14.13
CA ALA A 84 -16.39 -10.61 -14.25
C ALA A 84 -16.40 -11.96 -13.52
N PRO A 85 -16.15 -11.98 -12.21
CA PRO A 85 -15.95 -13.22 -11.50
C PRO A 85 -17.21 -14.06 -11.58
N THR A 86 -17.05 -15.35 -11.85
CA THR A 86 -18.08 -16.33 -11.52
C THR A 86 -18.40 -16.16 -10.05
N LYS A 87 -19.63 -16.10 -9.70
CA LYS A 87 -20.36 -15.57 -8.53
C LYS A 87 -19.68 -15.57 -7.16
N ASP A 88 -18.62 -16.35 -6.91
CA ASP A 88 -18.17 -16.63 -5.54
C ASP A 88 -16.74 -16.15 -5.19
N ILE A 89 -15.98 -15.63 -6.14
CA ILE A 89 -14.56 -15.35 -5.91
C ILE A 89 -14.22 -13.92 -6.30
N LYS A 90 -14.49 -12.98 -5.37
CA LYS A 90 -14.13 -11.56 -5.54
C LYS A 90 -12.75 -11.26 -4.98
N VAL A 91 -12.01 -10.37 -5.63
CA VAL A 91 -10.87 -9.70 -5.01
C VAL A 91 -11.41 -8.87 -3.84
N ARG A 92 -10.79 -8.99 -2.66
CA ARG A 92 -11.27 -8.35 -1.42
C ARG A 92 -10.49 -7.09 -1.04
N THR A 93 -9.28 -6.94 -1.58
CA THR A 93 -8.42 -5.82 -1.26
C THR A 93 -7.41 -5.56 -2.37
N LEU A 94 -7.00 -4.30 -2.51
CA LEU A 94 -5.95 -3.88 -3.44
C LEU A 94 -4.59 -3.64 -2.77
N TYR A 95 -4.43 -3.90 -1.47
CA TYR A 95 -3.14 -3.77 -0.78
C TYR A 95 -2.01 -4.60 -1.40
N ASN A 96 -2.35 -5.76 -1.96
CA ASN A 96 -1.40 -6.67 -2.58
C ASN A 96 -1.35 -6.54 -4.11
N ALA A 97 -1.96 -5.51 -4.67
CA ALA A 97 -1.91 -5.26 -6.11
C ALA A 97 -0.46 -5.03 -6.56
N LYS A 98 -0.04 -5.68 -7.62
CA LYS A 98 1.31 -5.54 -8.19
C LYS A 98 1.24 -4.98 -9.61
N PHE A 99 2.26 -4.22 -9.99
CA PHE A 99 2.37 -3.59 -11.31
C PHE A 99 3.58 -4.18 -12.05
N PRO A 100 3.45 -5.40 -12.60
CA PRO A 100 4.59 -6.17 -13.09
C PRO A 100 5.25 -5.62 -14.34
N PHE A 101 4.59 -4.71 -15.05
CA PHE A 101 5.08 -4.17 -16.31
C PHE A 101 5.18 -2.66 -16.28
N ALA A 102 6.40 -2.13 -16.34
CA ALA A 102 6.62 -0.70 -16.47
C ALA A 102 5.95 -0.15 -17.73
N GLY A 103 5.22 0.97 -17.60
CA GLY A 103 4.57 1.65 -18.73
C GLY A 103 3.33 0.96 -19.31
N LYS A 104 2.97 -0.25 -18.85
CA LYS A 104 1.72 -0.92 -19.26
C LYS A 104 0.65 -0.77 -18.20
N SER A 105 -0.57 -0.51 -18.60
CA SER A 105 -1.73 -0.39 -17.71
C SER A 105 -2.24 -1.75 -17.20
N ILE A 106 -1.34 -2.61 -16.73
CA ILE A 106 -1.67 -3.94 -16.25
C ILE A 106 -1.38 -4.03 -14.75
N VAL A 107 -2.41 -4.34 -13.98
CA VAL A 107 -2.32 -4.68 -12.56
C VAL A 107 -2.52 -6.18 -12.38
N LYS A 108 -1.73 -6.77 -11.49
CA LYS A 108 -1.88 -8.15 -11.02
C LYS A 108 -2.57 -8.11 -9.67
N VAL A 109 -3.71 -8.78 -9.56
CA VAL A 109 -4.49 -8.94 -8.33
C VAL A 109 -4.82 -10.41 -8.11
N SER A 110 -5.04 -10.80 -6.86
CA SER A 110 -5.33 -12.20 -6.52
C SER A 110 -6.49 -12.26 -5.52
N ASN A 111 -7.23 -13.37 -5.54
CA ASN A 111 -8.30 -13.66 -4.59
C ASN A 111 -8.04 -14.91 -3.74
N GLY A 112 -6.80 -15.36 -3.69
CA GLY A 112 -6.38 -16.57 -2.98
C GLY A 112 -6.26 -17.79 -3.89
N SER A 113 -7.26 -18.10 -4.73
CA SER A 113 -7.25 -19.25 -5.63
C SER A 113 -6.85 -18.91 -7.07
N LYS A 114 -7.03 -17.66 -7.46
CA LYS A 114 -6.76 -17.19 -8.81
C LYS A 114 -6.01 -15.87 -8.81
N THR A 115 -5.17 -15.70 -9.81
CA THR A 115 -4.47 -14.46 -10.10
C THR A 115 -4.98 -13.88 -11.43
N TYR A 116 -5.32 -12.60 -11.41
CA TYR A 116 -5.84 -11.87 -12.56
C TYR A 116 -4.88 -10.78 -12.98
N TYR A 117 -4.66 -10.67 -14.28
CA TYR A 117 -3.98 -9.53 -14.91
C TYR A 117 -5.05 -8.67 -15.58
N VAL A 118 -5.22 -7.47 -15.09
CA VAL A 118 -6.29 -6.56 -15.51
C VAL A 118 -5.70 -5.32 -16.17
N ASP A 119 -6.11 -5.04 -17.39
CA ASP A 119 -5.80 -3.77 -18.05
C ASP A 119 -6.84 -2.73 -17.63
N TRP A 120 -6.46 -1.86 -16.71
CA TRP A 120 -7.39 -0.85 -16.17
C TRP A 120 -7.75 0.25 -17.16
N LYS A 121 -6.95 0.52 -18.19
CA LYS A 121 -7.31 1.46 -19.25
C LYS A 121 -8.31 0.83 -20.23
N LYS A 122 -8.13 -0.44 -20.55
CA LYS A 122 -9.06 -1.19 -21.42
C LYS A 122 -10.25 -1.76 -20.66
N LYS A 123 -10.25 -1.64 -19.32
CA LYS A 123 -11.33 -2.08 -18.42
C LYS A 123 -11.69 -3.57 -18.61
N LYS A 124 -10.69 -4.43 -18.71
CA LYS A 124 -10.89 -5.87 -18.90
C LYS A 124 -9.79 -6.72 -18.28
N CYS A 125 -10.15 -7.93 -17.89
CA CYS A 125 -9.19 -8.98 -17.60
C CYS A 125 -8.50 -9.42 -18.89
N VAL A 126 -7.17 -9.42 -18.90
CA VAL A 126 -6.37 -9.85 -20.06
C VAL A 126 -5.80 -11.24 -19.86
N ARG A 127 -5.71 -11.70 -18.62
CA ARG A 127 -5.22 -13.04 -18.28
C ARG A 127 -5.73 -13.47 -16.92
N GLU A 128 -6.09 -14.73 -16.81
CA GLU A 128 -6.39 -15.42 -15.55
C GLU A 128 -5.43 -16.59 -15.38
N VAL A 129 -4.92 -16.77 -14.17
CA VAL A 129 -4.10 -17.92 -13.77
C VAL A 129 -4.78 -18.52 -12.56
N GLY A 130 -5.32 -19.72 -12.73
CA GLY A 130 -5.91 -20.53 -11.67
C GLY A 130 -4.92 -21.54 -11.14
N PHE A 131 -5.22 -22.10 -9.97
CA PHE A 131 -4.48 -23.19 -9.35
C PHE A 131 -5.42 -24.36 -9.14
N GLU A 132 -4.89 -25.58 -9.22
CA GLU A 132 -5.58 -26.78 -8.80
C GLU A 132 -5.63 -26.85 -7.25
N GLU A 133 -6.44 -27.74 -6.73
CA GLU A 133 -6.49 -28.00 -5.30
C GLU A 133 -5.13 -28.48 -4.80
N GLY A 134 -4.64 -27.89 -3.70
CA GLY A 134 -3.30 -28.17 -3.17
C GLY A 134 -2.14 -27.49 -3.90
N GLU A 135 -2.42 -26.70 -4.94
CA GLU A 135 -1.40 -25.90 -5.61
C GLU A 135 -1.33 -24.47 -5.08
N ASN A 136 -0.14 -23.99 -4.81
CA ASN A 136 0.13 -22.62 -4.43
C ASN A 136 1.08 -21.99 -5.42
N LEU A 137 0.76 -20.82 -5.94
CA LEU A 137 1.70 -20.06 -6.77
C LEU A 137 2.87 -19.60 -5.93
N LEU A 138 4.05 -20.12 -6.24
CA LEU A 138 5.27 -19.72 -5.55
C LEU A 138 5.84 -18.45 -6.18
N GLU A 139 6.05 -18.45 -7.49
CA GLU A 139 6.64 -17.31 -8.19
C GLU A 139 6.30 -17.31 -9.68
N ALA A 140 6.46 -16.15 -10.29
CA ALA A 140 6.38 -15.98 -11.74
C ALA A 140 7.69 -15.38 -12.27
N ASN A 141 8.09 -15.75 -13.50
CA ASN A 141 9.25 -15.14 -14.13
C ASN A 141 9.00 -13.63 -14.43
N ALA A 142 10.09 -12.90 -14.75
CA ALA A 142 10.01 -11.44 -14.99
C ALA A 142 9.00 -11.06 -16.09
N GLN A 143 8.82 -11.89 -17.10
CA GLN A 143 7.86 -11.71 -18.18
C GLN A 143 6.43 -12.09 -17.78
N GLN A 144 6.24 -12.66 -16.60
CA GLN A 144 4.94 -13.14 -16.08
C GLN A 144 4.25 -14.15 -17.02
N ASN A 145 5.01 -14.96 -17.76
CA ASN A 145 4.50 -15.96 -18.70
C ASN A 145 4.85 -17.41 -18.31
N ALA A 146 5.72 -17.60 -17.33
CA ALA A 146 6.01 -18.89 -16.70
C ALA A 146 5.80 -18.77 -15.19
N PHE A 147 5.29 -19.83 -14.56
CA PHE A 147 4.92 -19.85 -13.14
C PHE A 147 5.48 -21.11 -12.49
N ALA A 148 6.03 -20.95 -11.29
CA ALA A 148 6.40 -22.03 -10.40
C ALA A 148 5.30 -22.26 -9.37
N TYR A 149 4.96 -23.50 -9.14
CA TYR A 149 3.96 -23.93 -8.16
C TYR A 149 4.59 -24.82 -7.11
N LEU A 150 4.06 -24.72 -5.90
CA LEU A 150 4.24 -25.74 -4.88
C LEU A 150 2.95 -26.58 -4.87
N LYS A 151 3.08 -27.91 -4.91
CA LYS A 151 1.96 -28.82 -4.77
C LYS A 151 2.15 -29.62 -3.49
N ASP A 152 1.17 -29.57 -2.62
CA ASP A 152 1.14 -30.38 -1.41
C ASP A 152 0.90 -31.84 -1.81
N ASN A 153 1.77 -32.75 -1.30
CA ASN A 153 1.65 -34.19 -1.51
C ASN A 153 0.77 -34.83 -0.45
#